data_50bc80241a0f843b5cc1338195b9a938
#
_entry.id   50bc80241a0f843b5cc1338195b9a938
#
_cell.length_a   1.000
_cell.length_b   1.000
_cell.length_c   1.000
_cell.angle_alpha   90.00
_cell.angle_beta   90.00
_cell.angle_gamma   90.00
#
_symmetry.space_group_name_H-M   'P 1'
#
loop_
_entity.id
_entity.type
_entity.pdbx_description
1 polymer ?
#
loop_
_entity_poly.entity_id
_entity_poly.type
_entity_poly.pdbx_seq_one_letter_code
_entity_poly.pdbx_strand_id
1 'polypeptide(L)'
;MVSLPIENTKQSYMETNFESNPLLDRLPRHLKQFIKPQDYSDYSPINQAVWRYVMRKNVNYLSKVAHKSYLDGLEKTGLEIDNIPNMYGMNRILKAIGWAAVAVDGFIPPNAFMEFQAYNVLVIASDIRQLENIEYTPAPDIIHEGAGHAPIIANPEYAEYLRRFGEIGCKAISSHKDYELYEAVRFLSIVKEAEGTRQSTIDAAEKAVEDLQNNMGEMSEMAQIRNLHWWTVEYGLIGTIENPKIYGAGLLSSIGESAWCMTNEVEKKPYNFSAINQSFDITKPQPQLFVTPDFAYLSEVLEEFANTMALRTGGLSGIKKLIYSKAIGSIELSTGLQISGVFTNVIEHDNKPIYIQTTGATALSYREKELVGHATSTHASGFGSPIGKLKGINLAIEDMSPRDLKAYDIYEEGKVTLEFDGGIVVSGEIITGSRNLQGEIIIISFKHCTVKHHEKVLFQPDWGIYDMAVGKKVVSAFSGPADIDSFDLITHVQKSKTIKSLKSDDKTKLEKLYKTVREIREDLDNNSSLRNVFHELKLDFPTDWLLPIEIIEILKNENDPVLLQEVLIHIENIKEQKPNFKILINNGLELIFETEKV
;
A
#
# COMPACT_ATOMS: atom_id res chain seq x y z
N MET A 1 -22.64 -23.31 34.91
CA MET A 1 -22.24 -23.15 33.52
C MET A 1 -22.60 -21.74 33.08
N VAL A 2 -21.64 -20.84 33.05
CA VAL A 2 -21.85 -19.46 32.60
C VAL A 2 -21.34 -19.42 31.17
N SER A 3 -22.24 -19.17 30.23
CA SER A 3 -21.89 -18.97 28.81
C SER A 3 -21.15 -17.64 28.68
N LEU A 4 -19.87 -17.68 28.28
CA LEU A 4 -19.12 -16.50 27.90
C LEU A 4 -19.67 -15.96 26.55
N PRO A 5 -19.82 -14.65 26.39
CA PRO A 5 -20.34 -14.07 25.16
C PRO A 5 -19.34 -14.25 23.99
N ILE A 6 -19.88 -14.53 22.82
CA ILE A 6 -19.13 -14.77 21.55
C ILE A 6 -18.28 -13.55 21.10
N GLU A 7 -18.52 -12.37 21.66
CA GLU A 7 -17.73 -11.17 21.37
C GLU A 7 -16.30 -11.20 21.93
N ASN A 8 -16.04 -11.94 23.01
CA ASN A 8 -14.71 -12.04 23.61
C ASN A 8 -13.71 -12.91 22.82
N THR A 9 -14.19 -13.80 21.94
CA THR A 9 -13.31 -14.67 21.16
C THR A 9 -12.63 -13.95 19.99
N LYS A 10 -13.28 -12.97 19.35
CA LYS A 10 -12.66 -12.19 18.27
C LYS A 10 -11.60 -11.21 18.78
N GLN A 11 -11.84 -10.60 19.93
CA GLN A 11 -10.89 -9.68 20.56
C GLN A 11 -9.66 -10.42 21.09
N SER A 12 -9.83 -11.60 21.66
CA SER A 12 -8.72 -12.44 22.12
C SER A 12 -7.84 -12.99 20.99
N TYR A 13 -8.45 -13.23 19.80
CA TYR A 13 -7.68 -13.69 18.64
C TYR A 13 -6.82 -12.57 18.02
N MET A 14 -7.30 -11.34 18.03
CA MET A 14 -6.48 -10.19 17.62
C MET A 14 -5.35 -9.92 18.64
N GLU A 15 -5.64 -10.00 19.95
CA GLU A 15 -4.64 -9.84 21.02
C GLU A 15 -3.53 -10.90 20.92
N THR A 16 -3.87 -12.17 20.69
CA THR A 16 -2.87 -13.25 20.53
C THR A 16 -2.02 -13.11 19.26
N ASN A 17 -2.55 -12.53 18.18
CA ASN A 17 -1.78 -12.28 16.97
C ASN A 17 -0.79 -11.10 17.15
N PHE A 18 -1.16 -10.08 17.90
CA PHE A 18 -0.26 -8.97 18.26
C PHE A 18 0.87 -9.41 19.18
N GLU A 19 0.62 -10.31 20.12
CA GLU A 19 1.64 -10.89 21.00
C GLU A 19 2.68 -11.73 20.23
N SER A 20 2.35 -12.30 19.08
CA SER A 20 3.25 -13.14 18.30
C SER A 20 4.36 -12.35 17.57
N ASN A 21 4.11 -11.07 17.25
CA ASN A 21 5.09 -10.19 16.58
C ASN A 21 4.98 -8.76 17.11
N PRO A 22 5.97 -8.27 17.89
CA PRO A 22 5.91 -6.97 18.56
C PRO A 22 5.88 -5.76 17.60
N LEU A 23 6.15 -5.94 16.32
CA LEU A 23 6.01 -4.86 15.33
C LEU A 23 4.55 -4.43 15.18
N LEU A 24 3.61 -5.37 15.33
CA LEU A 24 2.18 -5.10 15.20
C LEU A 24 1.65 -4.19 16.34
N ASP A 25 2.28 -4.26 17.52
CA ASP A 25 1.91 -3.38 18.65
C ASP A 25 2.23 -1.92 18.37
N ARG A 26 3.30 -1.67 17.61
CA ARG A 26 3.78 -0.33 17.25
C ARG A 26 2.97 0.35 16.15
N LEU A 27 2.11 -0.40 15.47
CA LEU A 27 1.29 0.18 14.41
C LEU A 27 0.36 1.26 14.95
N PRO A 28 0.28 2.43 14.29
CA PRO A 28 -0.65 3.49 14.65
C PRO A 28 -2.11 3.02 14.53
N ARG A 29 -2.99 3.67 15.28
CA ARG A 29 -4.42 3.31 15.34
C ARG A 29 -5.11 3.34 13.98
N HIS A 30 -4.78 4.35 13.16
CA HIS A 30 -5.37 4.50 11.83
C HIS A 30 -4.98 3.38 10.84
N LEU A 31 -3.84 2.70 11.02
CA LEU A 31 -3.48 1.51 10.24
C LEU A 31 -4.21 0.26 10.75
N LYS A 32 -4.37 0.13 12.07
CA LYS A 32 -5.04 -1.03 12.68
C LYS A 32 -6.49 -1.21 12.20
N GLN A 33 -7.17 -0.14 11.74
CA GLN A 33 -8.52 -0.23 11.19
C GLN A 33 -8.62 -1.11 9.92
N PHE A 34 -7.55 -1.25 9.15
CA PHE A 34 -7.50 -2.06 7.93
C PHE A 34 -7.26 -3.55 8.19
N ILE A 35 -6.76 -3.88 9.39
CA ILE A 35 -6.38 -5.26 9.73
C ILE A 35 -7.64 -6.07 10.02
N LYS A 36 -7.72 -7.25 9.40
CA LYS A 36 -8.73 -8.25 9.73
C LYS A 36 -8.07 -9.58 10.14
N PRO A 37 -8.70 -10.38 11.00
CA PRO A 37 -8.24 -11.75 11.23
C PRO A 37 -8.45 -12.57 9.95
N GLN A 38 -7.45 -13.39 9.60
CA GLN A 38 -7.61 -14.40 8.56
C GLN A 38 -8.51 -15.52 9.12
N ASP A 39 -9.65 -15.77 8.47
CA ASP A 39 -10.45 -16.96 8.75
C ASP A 39 -10.02 -18.07 7.79
N TYR A 40 -9.17 -18.96 8.28
CA TYR A 40 -8.62 -20.05 7.47
C TYR A 40 -9.72 -21.02 6.97
N SER A 41 -10.88 -21.09 7.63
CA SER A 41 -12.01 -21.91 7.23
C SER A 41 -12.77 -21.35 6.00
N ASP A 42 -12.50 -20.10 5.63
CA ASP A 42 -13.07 -19.49 4.43
C ASP A 42 -12.43 -20.05 3.14
N TYR A 43 -11.22 -20.63 3.23
CA TYR A 43 -10.57 -21.26 2.08
C TYR A 43 -11.16 -22.63 1.78
N SER A 44 -11.80 -22.73 0.62
CA SER A 44 -12.36 -24.01 0.16
C SER A 44 -11.25 -25.00 -0.25
N PRO A 45 -11.55 -26.29 -0.34
CA PRO A 45 -10.60 -27.27 -0.90
C PRO A 45 -10.17 -26.95 -2.34
N ILE A 46 -11.02 -26.29 -3.14
CA ILE A 46 -10.66 -25.79 -4.47
C ILE A 46 -9.62 -24.68 -4.37
N ASN A 47 -9.78 -23.75 -3.42
CA ASN A 47 -8.79 -22.69 -3.19
C ASN A 47 -7.41 -23.26 -2.83
N GLN A 48 -7.37 -24.30 -2.01
CA GLN A 48 -6.11 -24.99 -1.68
C GLN A 48 -5.47 -25.65 -2.92
N ALA A 49 -6.27 -26.25 -3.81
CA ALA A 49 -5.77 -26.81 -5.06
C ALA A 49 -5.25 -25.72 -6.03
N VAL A 50 -5.94 -24.57 -6.11
CA VAL A 50 -5.50 -23.40 -6.88
C VAL A 50 -4.15 -22.89 -6.37
N TRP A 51 -4.02 -22.68 -5.04
CA TRP A 51 -2.74 -22.30 -4.42
C TRP A 51 -1.63 -23.26 -4.81
N ARG A 52 -1.85 -24.55 -4.58
CA ARG A 52 -0.87 -25.59 -4.83
C ARG A 52 -0.44 -25.65 -6.29
N TYR A 53 -1.37 -25.58 -7.23
CA TYR A 53 -1.07 -25.57 -8.64
C TYR A 53 -0.20 -24.37 -9.04
N VAL A 54 -0.58 -23.16 -8.61
CA VAL A 54 0.18 -21.93 -8.93
C VAL A 54 1.56 -21.97 -8.30
N MET A 55 1.66 -22.33 -7.03
CA MET A 55 2.94 -22.39 -6.32
C MET A 55 3.90 -23.39 -6.93
N ARG A 56 3.44 -24.59 -7.25
CA ARG A 56 4.29 -25.62 -7.90
C ARG A 56 4.78 -25.16 -9.27
N LYS A 57 3.91 -24.58 -10.08
CA LYS A 57 4.29 -24.07 -11.40
C LYS A 57 5.29 -22.93 -11.28
N ASN A 58 5.02 -21.97 -10.40
CA ASN A 58 5.90 -20.82 -10.17
C ASN A 58 7.26 -21.27 -9.64
N VAL A 59 7.32 -22.09 -8.59
CA VAL A 59 8.60 -22.53 -8.00
C VAL A 59 9.45 -23.28 -9.02
N ASN A 60 8.87 -24.17 -9.81
CA ASN A 60 9.60 -24.89 -10.85
C ASN A 60 10.23 -23.94 -11.88
N TYR A 61 9.47 -22.98 -12.40
CA TYR A 61 9.97 -22.03 -13.39
C TYR A 61 10.90 -20.99 -12.77
N LEU A 62 10.51 -20.39 -11.66
CA LEU A 62 11.23 -19.31 -10.99
C LEU A 62 12.56 -19.77 -10.38
N SER A 63 12.72 -21.05 -10.06
CA SER A 63 14.02 -21.60 -9.65
C SER A 63 15.14 -21.34 -10.67
N LYS A 64 14.79 -21.15 -11.94
CA LYS A 64 15.72 -20.93 -13.06
C LYS A 64 15.92 -19.45 -13.39
N VAL A 65 14.88 -18.62 -13.23
CA VAL A 65 14.84 -17.23 -13.74
C VAL A 65 14.68 -16.15 -12.66
N ALA A 66 14.27 -16.50 -11.44
CA ALA A 66 14.17 -15.54 -10.35
C ALA A 66 15.54 -15.22 -9.72
N HIS A 67 15.59 -14.12 -8.98
CA HIS A 67 16.75 -13.79 -8.16
C HIS A 67 17.00 -14.90 -7.11
N LYS A 68 18.28 -15.15 -6.82
CA LYS A 68 18.70 -16.25 -5.93
C LYS A 68 18.03 -16.26 -4.53
N SER A 69 17.58 -15.08 -4.05
CA SER A 69 16.88 -14.99 -2.75
C SER A 69 15.46 -15.58 -2.77
N TYR A 70 14.89 -15.90 -3.93
CA TYR A 70 13.48 -16.26 -4.01
C TYR A 70 13.17 -17.58 -3.29
N LEU A 71 13.89 -18.66 -3.60
CA LEU A 71 13.64 -19.97 -3.00
C LEU A 71 13.96 -19.99 -1.49
N ASP A 72 15.12 -19.43 -1.11
CA ASP A 72 15.48 -19.27 0.31
C ASP A 72 14.44 -18.40 1.05
N GLY A 73 13.87 -17.44 0.35
CA GLY A 73 12.85 -16.53 0.86
C GLY A 73 11.54 -17.22 1.17
N LEU A 74 11.09 -18.17 0.37
CA LEU A 74 9.88 -18.94 0.66
C LEU A 74 9.99 -19.61 2.04
N GLU A 75 11.10 -20.28 2.31
CA GLU A 75 11.34 -20.92 3.61
C GLU A 75 11.42 -19.89 4.75
N LYS A 76 12.21 -18.81 4.57
CA LYS A 76 12.43 -17.75 5.57
C LYS A 76 11.19 -16.92 5.88
N THR A 77 10.15 -17.01 5.09
CA THR A 77 8.87 -16.31 5.30
C THR A 77 7.72 -17.23 5.66
N GLY A 78 7.99 -18.54 5.77
CA GLY A 78 7.02 -19.54 6.20
C GLY A 78 5.97 -19.88 5.16
N LEU A 79 6.34 -19.75 3.89
CA LEU A 79 5.47 -20.10 2.77
C LEU A 79 5.70 -21.53 2.34
N GLU A 80 4.63 -22.29 2.26
CA GLU A 80 4.62 -23.67 1.77
C GLU A 80 3.98 -23.74 0.37
N ILE A 81 4.44 -24.72 -0.39
CA ILE A 81 3.95 -24.93 -1.78
C ILE A 81 2.55 -25.55 -1.75
N ASP A 82 2.29 -26.44 -0.80
CA ASP A 82 1.09 -27.30 -0.80
C ASP A 82 -0.10 -26.69 -0.04
N ASN A 83 0.12 -25.65 0.76
CA ASN A 83 -0.92 -25.07 1.61
C ASN A 83 -0.91 -23.54 1.57
N ILE A 84 -2.11 -22.95 1.55
CA ILE A 84 -2.27 -21.50 1.78
C ILE A 84 -1.64 -21.13 3.13
N PRO A 85 -0.82 -20.06 3.21
CA PRO A 85 -0.13 -19.72 4.45
C PRO A 85 -1.11 -19.29 5.54
N ASN A 86 -0.81 -19.72 6.77
CA ASN A 86 -1.48 -19.23 7.96
C ASN A 86 -0.73 -18.00 8.47
N MET A 87 -1.43 -16.86 8.59
CA MET A 87 -0.84 -15.57 8.98
C MET A 87 -0.17 -15.62 10.37
N TYR A 88 -0.72 -16.41 11.29
CA TYR A 88 -0.09 -16.59 12.61
C TYR A 88 1.28 -17.27 12.51
N GLY A 89 1.37 -18.36 11.75
CA GLY A 89 2.63 -19.06 11.50
C GLY A 89 3.62 -18.18 10.75
N MET A 90 3.15 -17.49 9.72
CA MET A 90 3.96 -16.56 8.94
C MET A 90 4.55 -15.42 9.80
N ASN A 91 3.77 -14.82 10.70
CA ASN A 91 4.24 -13.77 11.61
C ASN A 91 5.34 -14.26 12.57
N ARG A 92 5.24 -15.50 13.04
CA ARG A 92 6.30 -16.09 13.91
C ARG A 92 7.62 -16.22 13.18
N ILE A 93 7.58 -16.57 11.89
CA ILE A 93 8.79 -16.75 11.07
C ILE A 93 9.34 -15.39 10.62
N LEU A 94 8.50 -14.49 10.11
CA LEU A 94 8.88 -13.14 9.68
C LEU A 94 9.56 -12.32 10.79
N LYS A 95 9.21 -12.57 12.06
CA LYS A 95 9.87 -11.94 13.21
C LYS A 95 11.38 -12.15 13.20
N ALA A 96 11.88 -13.28 12.71
CA ALA A 96 13.31 -13.59 12.66
C ALA A 96 14.08 -12.68 11.68
N ILE A 97 13.40 -12.14 10.66
CA ILE A 97 13.97 -11.19 9.69
C ILE A 97 13.54 -9.74 9.97
N GLY A 98 12.90 -9.47 11.11
CA GLY A 98 12.49 -8.13 11.52
C GLY A 98 11.26 -7.58 10.77
N TRP A 99 10.42 -8.46 10.23
CA TRP A 99 9.17 -8.13 9.55
C TRP A 99 7.96 -8.78 10.22
N ALA A 100 6.78 -8.25 9.90
CA ALA A 100 5.48 -8.82 10.25
C ALA A 100 4.58 -8.85 9.02
N ALA A 101 3.44 -9.52 9.11
CA ALA A 101 2.41 -9.49 8.09
C ALA A 101 1.02 -9.33 8.72
N VAL A 102 0.13 -8.66 8.00
CA VAL A 102 -1.27 -8.48 8.39
C VAL A 102 -2.20 -8.83 7.24
N ALA A 103 -3.32 -9.45 7.56
CA ALA A 103 -4.37 -9.66 6.57
C ALA A 103 -5.27 -8.42 6.48
N VAL A 104 -5.68 -8.07 5.26
CA VAL A 104 -6.60 -6.97 4.96
C VAL A 104 -7.70 -7.42 4.01
N ASP A 105 -8.76 -6.61 3.91
CA ASP A 105 -9.86 -6.77 2.97
C ASP A 105 -9.66 -5.89 1.74
N GLY A 106 -9.43 -6.49 0.58
CA GLY A 106 -9.38 -5.79 -0.69
C GLY A 106 -8.29 -4.71 -0.77
N PHE A 107 -8.57 -3.65 -1.52
CA PHE A 107 -7.67 -2.51 -1.66
C PHE A 107 -7.69 -1.59 -0.45
N ILE A 108 -6.52 -1.23 0.06
CA ILE A 108 -6.33 -0.16 1.03
C ILE A 108 -5.73 1.09 0.33
N PRO A 109 -5.89 2.30 0.91
CA PRO A 109 -5.32 3.51 0.34
C PRO A 109 -3.81 3.40 0.13
N PRO A 110 -3.25 3.90 -0.99
CA PRO A 110 -1.81 3.78 -1.28
C PRO A 110 -0.90 4.32 -0.18
N ASN A 111 -1.28 5.44 0.45
CA ASN A 111 -0.51 5.99 1.57
C ASN A 111 -0.46 5.03 2.76
N ALA A 112 -1.60 4.40 3.11
CA ALA A 112 -1.66 3.42 4.19
C ALA A 112 -0.86 2.15 3.86
N PHE A 113 -0.94 1.67 2.61
CA PHE A 113 -0.14 0.54 2.13
C PHE A 113 1.35 0.80 2.29
N MET A 114 1.84 1.96 1.84
CA MET A 114 3.24 2.36 1.98
C MET A 114 3.63 2.57 3.45
N GLU A 115 2.73 3.10 4.27
CA GLU A 115 2.98 3.32 5.69
C GLU A 115 3.15 1.99 6.46
N PHE A 116 2.40 0.94 6.13
CA PHE A 116 2.66 -0.41 6.67
C PHE A 116 4.08 -0.88 6.38
N GLN A 117 4.57 -0.67 5.16
CA GLN A 117 5.95 -1.02 4.79
C GLN A 117 6.98 -0.24 5.61
N ALA A 118 6.73 1.05 5.92
CA ALA A 118 7.59 1.86 6.78
C ALA A 118 7.72 1.28 8.21
N TYR A 119 6.71 0.55 8.67
CA TYR A 119 6.72 -0.18 9.95
C TYR A 119 7.22 -1.63 9.82
N ASN A 120 7.79 -2.02 8.68
CA ASN A 120 8.21 -3.38 8.36
C ASN A 120 7.03 -4.39 8.42
N VAL A 121 5.86 -3.98 7.98
CA VAL A 121 4.68 -4.83 7.96
C VAL A 121 4.22 -5.04 6.52
N LEU A 122 4.17 -6.31 6.11
CA LEU A 122 3.63 -6.72 4.83
C LEU A 122 2.10 -6.79 4.93
N VAL A 123 1.44 -6.17 3.99
CA VAL A 123 -0.02 -6.23 3.84
C VAL A 123 -0.37 -7.39 2.92
N ILE A 124 -1.22 -8.29 3.36
CA ILE A 124 -1.63 -9.48 2.60
C ILE A 124 -3.14 -9.46 2.42
N ALA A 125 -3.59 -9.38 1.17
CA ALA A 125 -4.99 -9.63 0.86
C ALA A 125 -5.33 -11.07 1.22
N SER A 126 -6.40 -11.30 1.99
CA SER A 126 -6.78 -12.64 2.45
C SER A 126 -7.61 -13.41 1.44
N ASP A 127 -8.10 -12.74 0.40
CA ASP A 127 -8.83 -13.39 -0.69
C ASP A 127 -7.87 -14.17 -1.60
N ILE A 128 -8.39 -15.17 -2.31
CA ILE A 128 -7.63 -15.94 -3.30
C ILE A 128 -8.41 -15.97 -4.61
N ARG A 129 -7.67 -15.87 -5.72
CA ARG A 129 -8.25 -15.97 -7.06
C ARG A 129 -9.00 -17.28 -7.26
N GLN A 130 -10.10 -17.21 -8.00
CA GLN A 130 -10.89 -18.38 -8.34
C GLN A 130 -10.24 -19.20 -9.46
N LEU A 131 -10.62 -20.47 -9.58
CA LEU A 131 -10.09 -21.38 -10.60
C LEU A 131 -10.25 -20.84 -12.03
N GLU A 132 -11.36 -20.15 -12.29
CA GLU A 132 -11.67 -19.53 -13.59
C GLU A 132 -10.68 -18.41 -13.96
N ASN A 133 -10.07 -17.77 -12.97
CA ASN A 133 -9.15 -16.64 -13.11
C ASN A 133 -7.72 -16.99 -12.65
N ILE A 134 -7.33 -18.27 -12.73
CA ILE A 134 -6.06 -18.77 -12.16
C ILE A 134 -4.81 -18.11 -12.76
N GLU A 135 -4.86 -17.72 -14.03
CA GLU A 135 -3.73 -17.10 -14.72
C GLU A 135 -3.54 -15.63 -14.36
N TYR A 136 -4.63 -14.93 -14.08
CA TYR A 136 -4.62 -13.50 -13.79
C TYR A 136 -5.77 -13.12 -12.85
N THR A 137 -5.49 -12.27 -11.86
CA THR A 137 -6.51 -11.67 -11.00
C THR A 137 -6.49 -10.15 -11.14
N PRO A 138 -7.66 -9.51 -11.25
CA PRO A 138 -7.75 -8.05 -11.36
C PRO A 138 -7.43 -7.32 -10.05
N ALA A 139 -7.38 -8.05 -8.94
CA ALA A 139 -7.06 -7.53 -7.62
C ALA A 139 -5.92 -8.34 -6.99
N PRO A 140 -5.07 -7.73 -6.14
CA PRO A 140 -4.12 -8.46 -5.32
C PRO A 140 -4.81 -9.53 -4.49
N ASP A 141 -4.25 -10.74 -4.48
CA ASP A 141 -4.74 -11.86 -3.71
C ASP A 141 -3.61 -12.46 -2.85
N ILE A 142 -3.94 -13.45 -2.02
CA ILE A 142 -2.94 -14.06 -1.12
C ILE A 142 -1.76 -14.69 -1.89
N ILE A 143 -1.95 -15.12 -3.14
CA ILE A 143 -0.86 -15.62 -4.00
C ILE A 143 0.08 -14.48 -4.36
N HIS A 144 -0.48 -13.34 -4.79
CA HIS A 144 0.31 -12.15 -5.14
C HIS A 144 1.09 -11.64 -3.95
N GLU A 145 0.42 -11.41 -2.82
CA GLU A 145 1.04 -10.81 -1.65
C GLU A 145 1.97 -11.81 -0.93
N GLY A 146 1.52 -13.04 -0.75
CA GLY A 146 2.31 -14.07 -0.05
C GLY A 146 3.47 -14.58 -0.91
N ALA A 147 3.19 -15.11 -2.10
CA ALA A 147 4.21 -15.74 -2.93
C ALA A 147 5.03 -14.76 -3.78
N GLY A 148 4.52 -13.55 -4.00
CA GLY A 148 5.23 -12.51 -4.75
C GLY A 148 6.10 -11.62 -3.87
N HIS A 149 5.53 -10.92 -2.90
CA HIS A 149 6.26 -9.94 -2.07
C HIS A 149 7.12 -10.59 -0.98
N ALA A 150 6.56 -11.52 -0.22
CA ALA A 150 7.21 -12.03 0.98
C ALA A 150 8.59 -12.68 0.72
N PRO A 151 8.82 -13.51 -0.30
CA PRO A 151 10.12 -14.19 -0.46
C PRO A 151 11.29 -13.24 -0.63
N ILE A 152 11.11 -12.12 -1.32
CA ILE A 152 12.22 -11.19 -1.60
C ILE A 152 12.59 -10.35 -0.37
N ILE A 153 11.66 -10.12 0.58
CA ILE A 153 11.97 -9.42 1.84
C ILE A 153 13.00 -10.18 2.69
N ALA A 154 13.19 -11.46 2.48
CA ALA A 154 14.27 -12.21 3.13
C ALA A 154 15.67 -11.71 2.73
N ASN A 155 15.81 -10.95 1.64
CA ASN A 155 17.04 -10.24 1.30
C ASN A 155 17.11 -8.91 2.07
N PRO A 156 18.14 -8.68 2.92
CA PRO A 156 18.21 -7.50 3.78
C PRO A 156 18.29 -6.17 3.02
N GLU A 157 18.97 -6.12 1.87
CA GLU A 157 19.10 -4.90 1.06
C GLU A 157 17.75 -4.52 0.45
N TYR A 158 17.01 -5.51 -0.08
CA TYR A 158 15.68 -5.28 -0.61
C TYR A 158 14.68 -4.92 0.51
N ALA A 159 14.75 -5.58 1.65
CA ALA A 159 13.91 -5.30 2.81
C ALA A 159 14.07 -3.84 3.29
N GLU A 160 15.32 -3.36 3.36
CA GLU A 160 15.61 -1.96 3.71
C GLU A 160 15.13 -0.99 2.62
N TYR A 161 15.31 -1.33 1.33
CA TYR A 161 14.75 -0.55 0.23
C TYR A 161 13.24 -0.40 0.36
N LEU A 162 12.52 -1.51 0.61
CA LEU A 162 11.05 -1.50 0.74
C LEU A 162 10.60 -0.68 1.94
N ARG A 163 11.30 -0.79 3.08
CA ARG A 163 11.03 0.02 4.27
C ARG A 163 11.21 1.51 3.99
N ARG A 164 12.34 1.89 3.36
CA ARG A 164 12.61 3.28 2.94
C ARG A 164 11.59 3.78 1.94
N PHE A 165 11.19 2.91 1.01
CA PHE A 165 10.14 3.22 0.05
C PHE A 165 8.84 3.59 0.78
N GLY A 166 8.47 2.82 1.79
CA GLY A 166 7.33 3.09 2.66
C GLY A 166 7.43 4.44 3.38
N GLU A 167 8.58 4.73 4.01
CA GLU A 167 8.82 6.00 4.73
C GLU A 167 8.67 7.24 3.83
N ILE A 168 9.21 7.17 2.61
CA ILE A 168 9.14 8.27 1.65
C ILE A 168 7.76 8.33 1.01
N GLY A 169 7.23 7.18 0.61
CA GLY A 169 5.99 7.07 -0.13
C GLY A 169 4.75 7.48 0.66
N CYS A 170 4.67 7.15 1.95
CA CYS A 170 3.54 7.58 2.78
C CYS A 170 3.46 9.11 2.96
N LYS A 171 4.56 9.83 2.72
CA LYS A 171 4.63 11.30 2.79
C LYS A 171 4.39 11.98 1.42
N ALA A 172 4.29 11.21 0.32
CA ALA A 172 4.04 11.76 -1.00
C ALA A 172 2.66 12.43 -1.09
N ILE A 173 2.62 13.62 -1.67
CA ILE A 173 1.39 14.38 -1.80
C ILE A 173 0.61 13.88 -3.01
N SER A 174 -0.63 13.41 -2.76
CA SER A 174 -1.60 13.03 -3.79
C SER A 174 -2.33 14.26 -4.32
N SER A 175 -2.75 14.25 -5.57
CA SER A 175 -3.77 15.17 -6.06
C SER A 175 -5.18 14.69 -5.65
N HIS A 176 -6.17 15.58 -5.72
CA HIS A 176 -7.56 15.17 -5.50
C HIS A 176 -8.01 14.12 -6.53
N LYS A 177 -7.52 14.21 -7.75
CA LYS A 177 -7.82 13.25 -8.83
C LYS A 177 -7.23 11.86 -8.60
N ASP A 178 -6.09 11.74 -7.90
CA ASP A 178 -5.57 10.44 -7.51
C ASP A 178 -6.55 9.70 -6.58
N TYR A 179 -7.20 10.44 -5.67
CA TYR A 179 -8.21 9.87 -4.79
C TYR A 179 -9.47 9.45 -5.58
N GLU A 180 -9.95 10.27 -6.51
CA GLU A 180 -11.08 9.92 -7.38
C GLU A 180 -10.77 8.67 -8.21
N LEU A 181 -9.57 8.57 -8.77
CA LEU A 181 -9.13 7.41 -9.52
C LEU A 181 -9.03 6.16 -8.63
N TYR A 182 -8.48 6.29 -7.41
CA TYR A 182 -8.42 5.20 -6.45
C TYR A 182 -9.82 4.64 -6.13
N GLU A 183 -10.79 5.49 -5.84
CA GLU A 183 -12.17 5.06 -5.56
C GLU A 183 -12.82 4.39 -6.78
N ALA A 184 -12.57 4.90 -7.99
CA ALA A 184 -13.08 4.30 -9.22
C ALA A 184 -12.47 2.92 -9.49
N VAL A 185 -11.16 2.75 -9.31
CA VAL A 185 -10.46 1.46 -9.46
C VAL A 185 -10.94 0.46 -8.41
N ARG A 186 -11.09 0.90 -7.16
CA ARG A 186 -11.63 0.08 -6.08
C ARG A 186 -13.04 -0.39 -6.38
N PHE A 187 -13.91 0.51 -6.87
CA PHE A 187 -15.27 0.14 -7.27
C PHE A 187 -15.28 -0.86 -8.42
N LEU A 188 -14.44 -0.64 -9.44
CA LEU A 188 -14.31 -1.57 -10.57
C LEU A 188 -13.88 -2.97 -10.10
N SER A 189 -12.92 -3.06 -9.18
CA SER A 189 -12.49 -4.34 -8.60
C SER A 189 -13.65 -5.06 -7.92
N ILE A 190 -14.38 -4.35 -7.06
CA ILE A 190 -15.54 -4.91 -6.33
C ILE A 190 -16.59 -5.47 -7.29
N VAL A 191 -16.94 -4.72 -8.35
CA VAL A 191 -17.99 -5.16 -9.30
C VAL A 191 -17.52 -6.30 -10.21
N LYS A 192 -16.23 -6.41 -10.49
CA LYS A 192 -15.65 -7.55 -11.24
C LYS A 192 -15.60 -8.84 -10.44
N GLU A 193 -15.41 -8.74 -9.12
CA GLU A 193 -15.34 -9.90 -8.22
C GLU A 193 -16.73 -10.38 -7.77
N ALA A 194 -17.73 -9.51 -7.77
CA ALA A 194 -19.07 -9.85 -7.32
C ALA A 194 -19.78 -10.78 -8.30
N GLU A 195 -20.13 -11.99 -7.86
CA GLU A 195 -20.92 -12.94 -8.65
C GLU A 195 -22.26 -12.31 -9.08
N GLY A 196 -22.62 -12.48 -10.35
CA GLY A 196 -23.88 -11.99 -10.90
C GLY A 196 -23.94 -10.50 -11.23
N THR A 197 -22.83 -9.80 -11.18
CA THR A 197 -22.76 -8.40 -11.64
C THR A 197 -23.10 -8.30 -13.12
N ARG A 198 -23.99 -7.36 -13.48
CA ARG A 198 -24.36 -7.13 -14.87
C ARG A 198 -23.16 -6.57 -15.64
N GLN A 199 -22.93 -7.08 -16.86
CA GLN A 199 -21.83 -6.60 -17.73
C GLN A 199 -21.90 -5.09 -17.93
N SER A 200 -23.09 -4.50 -18.10
CA SER A 200 -23.24 -3.04 -18.23
C SER A 200 -22.75 -2.23 -17.04
N THR A 201 -22.74 -2.81 -15.83
CA THR A 201 -22.18 -2.17 -14.62
C THR A 201 -20.65 -2.20 -14.65
N ILE A 202 -20.09 -3.30 -15.10
CA ILE A 202 -18.64 -3.44 -15.29
C ILE A 202 -18.15 -2.48 -16.37
N ASP A 203 -18.81 -2.45 -17.52
CA ASP A 203 -18.47 -1.56 -18.64
C ASP A 203 -18.52 -0.07 -18.22
N ALA A 204 -19.53 0.31 -17.41
CA ALA A 204 -19.65 1.67 -16.89
C ALA A 204 -18.52 2.03 -15.90
N ALA A 205 -18.13 1.07 -15.05
CA ALA A 205 -17.03 1.27 -14.11
C ALA A 205 -15.66 1.34 -14.83
N GLU A 206 -15.44 0.50 -15.85
CA GLU A 206 -14.24 0.57 -16.72
C GLU A 206 -14.13 1.92 -17.41
N LYS A 207 -15.23 2.38 -17.99
CA LYS A 207 -15.27 3.70 -18.65
C LYS A 207 -14.98 4.84 -17.66
N ALA A 208 -15.51 4.78 -16.44
CA ALA A 208 -15.24 5.79 -15.42
C ALA A 208 -13.74 5.86 -15.05
N VAL A 209 -13.07 4.71 -14.94
CA VAL A 209 -11.62 4.64 -14.72
C VAL A 209 -10.87 5.24 -15.92
N GLU A 210 -11.23 4.87 -17.14
CA GLU A 210 -10.60 5.40 -18.37
C GLU A 210 -10.77 6.91 -18.48
N ASP A 211 -11.98 7.43 -18.25
CA ASP A 211 -12.27 8.87 -18.30
C ASP A 211 -11.44 9.65 -17.27
N LEU A 212 -11.26 9.11 -16.06
CA LEU A 212 -10.40 9.70 -15.02
C LEU A 212 -8.93 9.67 -15.43
N GLN A 213 -8.41 8.52 -15.90
CA GLN A 213 -7.02 8.38 -16.34
C GLN A 213 -6.66 9.37 -17.45
N ASN A 214 -7.56 9.58 -18.40
CA ASN A 214 -7.37 10.53 -19.50
C ASN A 214 -7.40 12.01 -19.05
N ASN A 215 -7.91 12.30 -17.84
CA ASN A 215 -8.10 13.66 -17.32
C ASN A 215 -7.28 13.97 -16.06
N MET A 216 -6.25 13.18 -15.75
CA MET A 216 -5.45 13.35 -14.52
C MET A 216 -4.71 14.69 -14.41
N GLY A 217 -4.25 15.27 -15.54
CA GLY A 217 -3.42 16.46 -15.56
C GLY A 217 -1.94 16.15 -15.23
N GLU A 218 -1.26 17.07 -14.54
CA GLU A 218 0.14 16.84 -14.12
C GLU A 218 0.21 15.74 -13.07
N MET A 219 1.22 14.87 -13.19
CA MET A 219 1.43 13.78 -12.23
C MET A 219 1.77 14.34 -10.84
N SER A 220 1.05 13.86 -9.83
CA SER A 220 1.37 14.11 -8.43
C SER A 220 2.61 13.34 -7.98
N GLU A 221 3.16 13.69 -6.81
CA GLU A 221 4.24 12.89 -6.19
C GLU A 221 3.80 11.45 -5.94
N MET A 222 2.54 11.25 -5.51
CA MET A 222 1.98 9.91 -5.32
C MET A 222 1.90 9.14 -6.64
N ALA A 223 1.51 9.77 -7.75
CA ALA A 223 1.49 9.11 -9.04
C ALA A 223 2.90 8.72 -9.50
N GLN A 224 3.89 9.58 -9.29
CA GLN A 224 5.28 9.32 -9.63
C GLN A 224 5.89 8.18 -8.80
N ILE A 225 5.68 8.18 -7.48
CA ILE A 225 6.21 7.10 -6.63
C ILE A 225 5.50 5.77 -6.89
N ARG A 226 4.21 5.78 -7.26
CA ARG A 226 3.51 4.57 -7.70
C ARG A 226 4.11 4.02 -8.99
N ASN A 227 4.56 4.85 -9.92
CA ASN A 227 5.32 4.38 -11.09
C ASN A 227 6.62 3.69 -10.67
N LEU A 228 7.39 4.26 -9.74
CA LEU A 228 8.58 3.60 -9.21
C LEU A 228 8.24 2.25 -8.55
N HIS A 229 7.18 2.21 -7.73
CA HIS A 229 6.73 0.98 -7.08
C HIS A 229 6.42 -0.09 -8.12
N TRP A 230 5.67 0.26 -9.16
CA TRP A 230 5.31 -0.66 -10.23
C TRP A 230 6.52 -1.23 -10.95
N TRP A 231 7.46 -0.37 -11.35
CA TRP A 231 8.63 -0.78 -12.13
C TRP A 231 9.75 -1.42 -11.29
N THR A 232 9.61 -1.45 -9.99
CA THR A 232 10.57 -2.10 -9.07
C THR A 232 9.92 -3.20 -8.27
N VAL A 233 9.08 -2.85 -7.31
CA VAL A 233 8.48 -3.79 -6.35
C VAL A 233 7.59 -4.81 -7.04
N GLU A 234 6.82 -4.38 -8.06
CA GLU A 234 5.89 -5.26 -8.77
C GLU A 234 6.49 -5.94 -9.99
N TYR A 235 7.18 -5.20 -10.85
CA TYR A 235 7.63 -5.68 -12.16
C TYR A 235 9.15 -5.55 -12.36
N GLY A 236 9.91 -5.52 -11.28
CA GLY A 236 11.35 -5.32 -11.32
C GLY A 236 12.14 -6.54 -11.78
N LEU A 237 13.16 -6.27 -12.59
CA LEU A 237 14.21 -7.20 -12.97
C LEU A 237 15.56 -6.73 -12.41
N ILE A 238 16.47 -7.67 -12.13
CA ILE A 238 17.80 -7.39 -11.54
C ILE A 238 18.91 -8.12 -12.30
N GLY A 239 20.07 -7.50 -12.41
CA GLY A 239 21.25 -8.04 -13.08
C GLY A 239 21.62 -7.23 -14.32
N THR A 240 21.85 -7.89 -15.45
CA THR A 240 22.13 -7.21 -16.74
C THR A 240 20.96 -7.35 -17.70
N ILE A 241 20.88 -6.48 -18.69
CA ILE A 241 19.84 -6.52 -19.74
C ILE A 241 19.86 -7.85 -20.48
N GLU A 242 21.04 -8.43 -20.69
CA GLU A 242 21.23 -9.69 -21.42
C GLU A 242 20.90 -10.92 -20.57
N ASN A 243 21.00 -10.80 -19.24
CA ASN A 243 20.72 -11.90 -18.32
C ASN A 243 20.00 -11.41 -17.07
N PRO A 244 18.76 -10.91 -17.22
CA PRO A 244 18.00 -10.41 -16.09
C PRO A 244 17.45 -11.55 -15.23
N LYS A 245 17.21 -11.28 -13.96
CA LYS A 245 16.51 -12.16 -13.02
C LYS A 245 15.28 -11.46 -12.46
N ILE A 246 14.22 -12.22 -12.22
CA ILE A 246 12.96 -11.68 -11.70
C ILE A 246 13.06 -11.51 -10.19
N TYR A 247 12.62 -10.33 -9.69
CA TYR A 247 12.42 -10.10 -8.25
C TYR A 247 11.08 -9.41 -7.96
N GLY A 248 10.43 -8.79 -8.96
CA GLY A 248 9.17 -8.09 -8.80
C GLY A 248 8.02 -9.03 -8.48
N ALA A 249 7.18 -8.67 -7.50
CA ALA A 249 6.13 -9.53 -6.95
C ALA A 249 5.04 -9.88 -7.96
N GLY A 250 4.64 -8.94 -8.82
CA GLY A 250 3.69 -9.19 -9.90
C GLY A 250 4.17 -10.29 -10.85
N LEU A 251 5.45 -10.27 -11.21
CA LEU A 251 6.06 -11.32 -12.03
C LEU A 251 6.22 -12.65 -11.26
N LEU A 252 6.61 -12.60 -9.98
CA LEU A 252 6.81 -13.81 -9.16
C LEU A 252 5.50 -14.54 -8.85
N SER A 253 4.37 -13.86 -8.89
CA SER A 253 3.04 -14.43 -8.59
C SER A 253 2.20 -14.78 -9.82
N SER A 254 2.70 -14.49 -11.02
CA SER A 254 2.00 -14.73 -12.29
C SER A 254 2.61 -15.90 -13.06
N ILE A 255 1.78 -16.88 -13.42
CA ILE A 255 2.21 -18.05 -14.22
C ILE A 255 2.60 -17.63 -15.65
N GLY A 256 1.84 -16.72 -16.25
CA GLY A 256 2.01 -16.32 -17.65
C GLY A 256 3.05 -15.24 -17.83
N GLU A 257 2.99 -14.17 -17.02
CA GLU A 257 3.85 -13.01 -17.18
C GLU A 257 5.31 -13.27 -16.81
N SER A 258 5.57 -14.16 -15.83
CA SER A 258 6.93 -14.58 -15.49
C SER A 258 7.67 -15.21 -16.68
N ALA A 259 6.98 -16.00 -17.49
CA ALA A 259 7.57 -16.60 -18.69
C ALA A 259 7.65 -15.60 -19.85
N TRP A 260 6.57 -14.86 -20.09
CA TRP A 260 6.49 -13.90 -21.18
C TRP A 260 7.49 -12.75 -21.03
N CYS A 261 7.68 -12.23 -19.81
CA CYS A 261 8.61 -11.15 -19.56
C CYS A 261 10.07 -11.48 -19.90
N MET A 262 10.44 -12.77 -19.93
CA MET A 262 11.79 -13.23 -20.29
C MET A 262 12.01 -13.38 -21.80
N THR A 263 10.95 -13.26 -22.61
CA THR A 263 11.05 -13.31 -24.08
C THR A 263 11.61 -12.01 -24.68
N ASN A 264 11.95 -12.04 -25.96
CA ASN A 264 12.39 -10.84 -26.69
C ASN A 264 11.23 -9.90 -27.07
N GLU A 265 10.00 -10.27 -26.81
CA GLU A 265 8.81 -9.44 -27.07
C GLU A 265 8.69 -8.30 -26.05
N VAL A 266 9.28 -8.47 -24.87
CA VAL A 266 9.31 -7.45 -23.83
C VAL A 266 10.64 -6.71 -23.86
N GLU A 267 10.58 -5.39 -24.02
CA GLU A 267 11.77 -4.54 -23.99
C GLU A 267 12.36 -4.46 -22.56
N LYS A 268 13.66 -4.71 -22.39
CA LYS A 268 14.37 -4.54 -21.12
C LYS A 268 15.14 -3.24 -21.17
N LYS A 269 14.81 -2.30 -20.26
CA LYS A 269 15.44 -0.98 -20.14
C LYS A 269 16.27 -0.91 -18.87
N PRO A 270 17.40 -0.17 -18.86
CA PRO A 270 18.12 0.09 -17.63
C PRO A 270 17.23 0.92 -16.68
N TYR A 271 17.13 0.46 -15.43
CA TYR A 271 16.40 1.21 -14.40
C TYR A 271 17.14 2.52 -14.07
N ASN A 272 16.42 3.62 -14.01
CA ASN A 272 16.96 4.92 -13.63
C ASN A 272 15.79 5.86 -13.22
N PHE A 273 16.14 7.08 -12.84
CA PHE A 273 15.19 8.11 -12.40
C PHE A 273 14.01 8.36 -13.38
N SER A 274 14.20 8.19 -14.69
CA SER A 274 13.13 8.44 -15.67
C SER A 274 11.91 7.51 -15.50
N ALA A 275 12.05 6.40 -14.77
CA ALA A 275 10.96 5.48 -14.47
C ALA A 275 9.79 6.13 -13.73
N ILE A 276 10.00 7.24 -13.00
CA ILE A 276 8.93 8.03 -12.37
C ILE A 276 7.88 8.52 -13.35
N ASN A 277 8.27 8.72 -14.62
CA ASN A 277 7.41 9.26 -15.67
C ASN A 277 6.80 8.16 -16.58
N GLN A 278 7.17 6.90 -16.36
CA GLN A 278 6.67 5.79 -17.16
C GLN A 278 5.36 5.27 -16.56
N SER A 279 4.25 5.59 -17.19
CA SER A 279 2.93 5.03 -16.83
C SER A 279 2.85 3.52 -17.10
N PHE A 280 1.91 2.87 -16.45
CA PHE A 280 1.64 1.43 -16.61
C PHE A 280 0.13 1.18 -16.72
N ASP A 281 -0.24 0.02 -17.26
CA ASP A 281 -1.62 -0.45 -17.35
C ASP A 281 -1.73 -1.78 -16.61
N ILE A 282 -2.46 -1.80 -15.50
CA ILE A 282 -2.62 -3.00 -14.65
C ILE A 282 -3.45 -4.10 -15.33
N THR A 283 -4.11 -3.82 -16.46
CA THR A 283 -5.02 -4.76 -17.13
C THR A 283 -4.35 -5.55 -18.25
N LYS A 284 -3.08 -5.26 -18.55
CA LYS A 284 -2.33 -5.85 -19.66
C LYS A 284 -0.92 -6.24 -19.25
N PRO A 285 -0.34 -7.28 -19.89
CA PRO A 285 1.09 -7.56 -19.78
C PRO A 285 1.92 -6.34 -20.16
N GLN A 286 3.02 -6.12 -19.42
CA GLN A 286 3.82 -4.90 -19.58
C GLN A 286 4.77 -5.02 -20.79
N PRO A 287 4.68 -4.11 -21.81
CA PRO A 287 5.50 -4.21 -23.02
C PRO A 287 6.98 -3.88 -22.80
N GLN A 288 7.32 -3.25 -21.68
CA GLN A 288 8.68 -2.97 -21.26
C GLN A 288 8.85 -3.24 -19.76
N LEU A 289 10.07 -3.57 -19.35
CA LEU A 289 10.46 -3.73 -17.95
C LEU A 289 11.80 -3.05 -17.70
N PHE A 290 12.06 -2.75 -16.42
CA PHE A 290 13.29 -2.12 -15.99
C PHE A 290 14.21 -3.10 -15.27
N VAL A 291 15.49 -3.05 -15.58
CA VAL A 291 16.54 -3.89 -15.00
C VAL A 291 17.44 -3.05 -14.12
N THR A 292 17.45 -3.31 -12.82
CA THR A 292 18.40 -2.71 -11.88
C THR A 292 19.68 -3.56 -11.80
N PRO A 293 20.87 -2.97 -11.67
CA PRO A 293 22.09 -3.75 -11.48
C PRO A 293 22.09 -4.56 -10.17
N ASP A 294 21.59 -3.95 -9.09
CA ASP A 294 21.48 -4.53 -7.76
C ASP A 294 20.39 -3.83 -6.94
N PHE A 295 20.15 -4.27 -5.69
CA PHE A 295 19.16 -3.66 -4.80
C PHE A 295 19.64 -2.33 -4.19
N ALA A 296 20.94 -2.08 -4.08
CA ALA A 296 21.46 -0.83 -3.57
C ALA A 296 21.12 0.33 -4.52
N TYR A 297 21.22 0.10 -5.82
CA TYR A 297 20.88 1.10 -6.85
C TYR A 297 19.39 1.50 -6.82
N LEU A 298 18.49 0.61 -6.40
CA LEU A 298 17.08 0.97 -6.19
C LEU A 298 16.95 2.09 -5.15
N SER A 299 17.73 2.00 -4.06
CA SER A 299 17.73 3.01 -2.99
C SER A 299 18.34 4.34 -3.47
N GLU A 300 19.35 4.32 -4.34
CA GLU A 300 19.93 5.54 -4.93
C GLU A 300 18.88 6.31 -5.75
N VAL A 301 18.17 5.63 -6.65
CA VAL A 301 17.11 6.25 -7.46
C VAL A 301 15.94 6.74 -6.60
N LEU A 302 15.57 5.98 -5.56
CA LEU A 302 14.54 6.40 -4.61
C LEU A 302 14.94 7.68 -3.87
N GLU A 303 16.19 7.80 -3.43
CA GLU A 303 16.72 9.00 -2.77
C GLU A 303 16.79 10.19 -3.74
N GLU A 304 17.16 9.96 -5.00
CA GLU A 304 17.10 10.98 -6.05
C GLU A 304 15.67 11.51 -6.21
N PHE A 305 14.68 10.63 -6.27
CA PHE A 305 13.27 11.03 -6.30
C PHE A 305 12.85 11.80 -5.05
N ALA A 306 13.19 11.31 -3.85
CA ALA A 306 12.86 11.96 -2.59
C ALA A 306 13.41 13.40 -2.51
N ASN A 307 14.57 13.67 -3.13
CA ASN A 307 15.17 15.01 -3.21
C ASN A 307 14.33 15.99 -4.06
N THR A 308 13.45 15.49 -4.92
CA THR A 308 12.53 16.32 -5.73
C THR A 308 11.19 16.56 -5.05
N MET A 309 10.84 15.75 -4.04
CA MET A 309 9.56 15.84 -3.33
C MET A 309 9.48 17.10 -2.46
N ALA A 310 8.26 17.59 -2.27
CA ALA A 310 7.97 18.68 -1.35
C ALA A 310 8.38 18.37 0.10
N LEU A 311 8.44 17.11 0.47
CA LEU A 311 9.01 16.63 1.73
C LEU A 311 10.42 17.21 2.00
N ARG A 312 11.25 17.36 0.97
CA ARG A 312 12.63 17.88 1.10
C ARG A 312 12.80 19.28 0.53
N THR A 313 11.92 19.72 -0.34
CA THR A 313 12.03 21.03 -1.00
C THR A 313 11.15 22.10 -0.39
N GLY A 314 10.03 21.71 0.23
CA GLY A 314 9.09 22.64 0.86
C GLY A 314 8.62 23.77 -0.06
N GLY A 315 8.66 24.98 0.45
CA GLY A 315 8.42 26.22 -0.28
C GLY A 315 7.00 26.40 -0.82
N LEU A 316 6.85 27.34 -1.75
CA LEU A 316 5.57 27.65 -2.40
C LEU A 316 4.99 26.48 -3.17
N SER A 317 5.83 25.75 -3.88
CA SER A 317 5.41 24.57 -4.65
C SER A 317 4.78 23.50 -3.75
N GLY A 318 5.41 23.20 -2.61
CA GLY A 318 4.88 22.23 -1.65
C GLY A 318 3.52 22.64 -1.10
N ILE A 319 3.33 23.92 -0.72
CA ILE A 319 2.04 24.42 -0.24
C ILE A 319 0.97 24.33 -1.34
N LYS A 320 1.31 24.69 -2.59
CA LYS A 320 0.37 24.59 -3.72
C LYS A 320 -0.07 23.13 -3.95
N LYS A 321 0.85 22.15 -3.86
CA LYS A 321 0.51 20.72 -3.93
C LYS A 321 -0.48 20.32 -2.83
N LEU A 322 -0.27 20.77 -1.57
CA LEU A 322 -1.20 20.52 -0.47
C LEU A 322 -2.57 21.14 -0.71
N ILE A 323 -2.66 22.36 -1.25
CA ILE A 323 -3.93 22.99 -1.63
C ILE A 323 -4.65 22.17 -2.71
N TYR A 324 -3.93 21.67 -3.71
CA TYR A 324 -4.49 20.82 -4.76
C TYR A 324 -4.97 19.46 -4.25
N SER A 325 -4.34 18.93 -3.21
CA SER A 325 -4.71 17.64 -2.64
C SER A 325 -6.09 17.67 -1.96
N LYS A 326 -6.48 18.82 -1.39
CA LYS A 326 -7.69 19.01 -0.58
C LYS A 326 -7.78 18.05 0.62
N ALA A 327 -6.67 17.44 0.99
CA ALA A 327 -6.55 16.50 2.10
C ALA A 327 -5.74 17.11 3.25
N ILE A 328 -5.74 16.43 4.39
CA ILE A 328 -4.86 16.81 5.50
C ILE A 328 -3.41 16.62 5.04
N GLY A 329 -2.62 17.66 5.22
CA GLY A 329 -1.18 17.63 5.00
C GLY A 329 -0.48 18.51 6.01
N SER A 330 0.84 18.47 5.98
CA SER A 330 1.69 19.21 6.90
C SER A 330 2.73 20.03 6.17
N ILE A 331 3.05 21.20 6.72
CA ILE A 331 4.26 21.94 6.38
C ILE A 331 5.16 22.02 7.61
N GLU A 332 6.45 22.10 7.39
CA GLU A 332 7.44 22.41 8.44
C GLU A 332 8.14 23.73 8.13
N LEU A 333 8.16 24.59 9.13
CA LEU A 333 8.88 25.86 9.07
C LEU A 333 10.36 25.68 9.44
N SER A 334 11.18 26.67 9.10
CA SER A 334 12.62 26.69 9.42
C SER A 334 12.95 26.54 10.91
N THR A 335 12.02 26.82 11.79
CA THR A 335 12.10 26.62 13.25
C THR A 335 11.81 25.19 13.70
N GLY A 336 11.42 24.30 12.78
CA GLY A 336 10.93 22.95 13.06
C GLY A 336 9.47 22.91 13.54
N LEU A 337 8.77 24.05 13.58
CA LEU A 337 7.32 24.06 13.83
C LEU A 337 6.59 23.43 12.64
N GLN A 338 5.72 22.47 12.93
CA GLN A 338 4.91 21.77 11.95
C GLN A 338 3.45 22.21 12.09
N ILE A 339 2.81 22.50 10.96
CA ILE A 339 1.41 22.92 10.88
C ILE A 339 0.67 21.89 10.04
N SER A 340 -0.29 21.19 10.65
CA SER A 340 -1.06 20.11 10.02
C SER A 340 -2.53 20.50 9.89
N GLY A 341 -3.10 20.34 8.68
CA GLY A 341 -4.50 20.67 8.41
C GLY A 341 -4.81 20.61 6.92
N VAL A 342 -6.00 21.07 6.52
CA VAL A 342 -6.39 21.20 5.11
C VAL A 342 -6.00 22.60 4.62
N PHE A 343 -4.94 22.68 3.82
CA PHE A 343 -4.46 23.94 3.25
C PHE A 343 -5.42 24.41 2.15
N THR A 344 -5.85 25.67 2.24
CA THR A 344 -6.84 26.23 1.31
C THR A 344 -6.39 27.51 0.60
N ASN A 345 -5.39 28.21 1.16
CA ASN A 345 -4.88 29.42 0.56
C ASN A 345 -3.41 29.66 0.90
N VAL A 346 -2.72 30.32 -0.03
CA VAL A 346 -1.36 30.84 0.15
C VAL A 346 -1.29 32.24 -0.51
N ILE A 347 -0.72 33.20 0.21
CA ILE A 347 -0.38 34.50 -0.40
C ILE A 347 1.11 34.43 -0.73
N GLU A 348 1.45 34.82 -1.95
CA GLU A 348 2.83 34.78 -2.46
C GLU A 348 3.33 36.18 -2.82
N HIS A 349 4.63 36.37 -2.64
CA HIS A 349 5.36 37.56 -3.06
C HIS A 349 6.76 37.13 -3.52
N ASP A 350 7.21 37.59 -4.68
CA ASP A 350 8.51 37.20 -5.27
C ASP A 350 8.75 35.70 -5.31
N ASN A 351 7.73 34.94 -5.72
CA ASN A 351 7.74 33.48 -5.79
C ASN A 351 8.02 32.77 -4.44
N LYS A 352 7.69 33.44 -3.33
CA LYS A 352 7.80 32.88 -1.97
C LYS A 352 6.45 32.95 -1.27
N PRO A 353 6.12 31.97 -0.41
CA PRO A 353 4.94 32.08 0.43
C PRO A 353 5.20 33.13 1.53
N ILE A 354 4.28 34.08 1.67
CA ILE A 354 4.32 35.10 2.72
C ILE A 354 3.22 34.94 3.75
N TYR A 355 2.18 34.17 3.43
CA TYR A 355 1.09 33.82 4.34
C TYR A 355 0.48 32.50 3.93
N ILE A 356 0.18 31.65 4.90
CA ILE A 356 -0.53 30.38 4.68
C ILE A 356 -1.86 30.40 5.40
N GLN A 357 -2.81 29.59 4.91
CA GLN A 357 -4.10 29.40 5.54
C GLN A 357 -4.58 27.97 5.41
N THR A 358 -5.05 27.41 6.52
CA THR A 358 -5.82 26.16 6.57
C THR A 358 -7.28 26.44 6.89
N THR A 359 -8.16 25.47 6.66
CA THR A 359 -9.59 25.54 7.03
C THR A 359 -9.97 24.27 7.78
N GLY A 360 -10.82 24.40 8.79
CA GLY A 360 -11.20 23.30 9.67
C GLY A 360 -10.09 22.94 10.66
N ALA A 361 -10.20 21.78 11.26
CA ALA A 361 -9.29 21.32 12.30
C ALA A 361 -7.82 21.43 11.88
N THR A 362 -7.01 22.11 12.69
CA THR A 362 -5.58 22.31 12.47
C THR A 362 -4.84 22.05 13.77
N ALA A 363 -3.70 21.37 13.71
CA ALA A 363 -2.83 21.12 14.85
C ALA A 363 -1.43 21.66 14.60
N LEU A 364 -0.77 22.14 15.66
CA LEU A 364 0.63 22.54 15.62
C LEU A 364 1.46 21.51 16.38
N SER A 365 2.59 21.13 15.78
CA SER A 365 3.46 20.06 16.30
C SER A 365 4.93 20.51 16.25
N TYR A 366 5.76 19.84 17.03
CA TYR A 366 7.21 19.96 16.97
C TYR A 366 7.83 18.55 17.11
N ARG A 367 8.70 18.18 16.17
CA ARG A 367 9.27 16.82 16.11
C ARG A 367 8.20 15.72 16.10
N GLU A 368 7.20 15.90 15.26
CA GLU A 368 6.09 14.97 15.09
C GLU A 368 5.27 14.69 16.37
N LYS A 369 5.28 15.67 17.32
CA LYS A 369 4.45 15.66 18.52
C LYS A 369 3.68 16.95 18.67
N GLU A 370 2.36 16.81 18.90
CA GLU A 370 1.45 17.92 19.12
C GLU A 370 1.92 18.80 20.27
N LEU A 371 1.89 20.10 20.06
CA LEU A 371 2.21 21.08 21.09
C LEU A 371 1.02 21.26 22.04
N VAL A 372 1.31 21.26 23.35
CA VAL A 372 0.30 21.50 24.39
C VAL A 372 -0.40 22.84 24.14
N GLY A 373 -1.73 22.82 24.08
CA GLY A 373 -2.55 24.00 23.82
C GLY A 373 -2.77 24.31 22.33
N HIS A 374 -2.22 23.54 21.41
CA HIS A 374 -2.34 23.76 19.96
C HIS A 374 -2.90 22.55 19.21
N ALA A 375 -3.80 21.82 19.85
CA ALA A 375 -4.54 20.72 19.28
C ALA A 375 -5.61 21.16 18.25
N THR A 376 -6.17 20.22 17.52
CA THR A 376 -7.27 20.45 16.57
C THR A 376 -8.50 21.12 17.18
N SER A 377 -8.74 20.96 18.48
CA SER A 377 -9.81 21.64 19.21
C SER A 377 -9.53 23.14 19.44
N THR A 378 -8.26 23.54 19.55
CA THR A 378 -7.86 24.94 19.69
C THR A 378 -8.01 25.70 18.37
N HIS A 379 -7.59 25.08 17.27
CA HIS A 379 -7.66 25.65 15.92
C HIS A 379 -8.74 24.96 15.08
N ALA A 380 -9.95 24.81 15.66
CA ALA A 380 -11.04 24.03 15.04
C ALA A 380 -11.59 24.65 13.74
N SER A 381 -11.49 25.96 13.57
CA SER A 381 -12.00 26.68 12.39
C SER A 381 -10.94 26.92 11.31
N GLY A 382 -9.69 26.63 11.61
CA GLY A 382 -8.54 26.87 10.73
C GLY A 382 -7.43 27.64 11.43
N PHE A 383 -6.34 27.84 10.69
CA PHE A 383 -5.14 28.53 11.14
C PHE A 383 -4.59 29.37 9.99
N GLY A 384 -4.01 30.52 10.32
CA GLY A 384 -3.36 31.36 9.33
C GLY A 384 -2.17 32.09 9.93
N SER A 385 -1.04 32.14 9.22
CA SER A 385 0.16 32.76 9.74
C SER A 385 1.03 33.37 8.64
N PRO A 386 1.70 34.53 8.91
CA PRO A 386 2.74 35.03 8.04
C PRO A 386 3.96 34.12 8.05
N ILE A 387 4.73 34.18 6.97
CA ILE A 387 6.01 33.49 6.80
C ILE A 387 7.02 34.51 6.29
N GLY A 388 8.21 34.51 6.86
CA GLY A 388 9.28 35.38 6.36
C GLY A 388 9.94 36.24 7.43
N LYS A 389 10.67 37.26 6.99
CA LYS A 389 11.36 38.24 7.81
C LYS A 389 10.51 39.49 7.98
N LEU A 390 10.82 40.26 9.02
CA LEU A 390 10.27 41.61 9.19
C LEU A 390 10.85 42.55 8.14
N LYS A 391 10.02 43.45 7.65
CA LYS A 391 10.40 44.43 6.61
C LYS A 391 11.50 45.38 7.11
N GLY A 392 12.49 45.58 6.27
CA GLY A 392 13.63 46.45 6.56
C GLY A 392 14.66 45.88 7.53
N ILE A 393 14.51 44.61 7.94
CA ILE A 393 15.41 43.94 8.87
C ILE A 393 15.94 42.66 8.22
N ASN A 394 17.25 42.54 8.06
CA ASN A 394 17.85 41.30 7.56
C ASN A 394 18.08 40.28 8.68
N LEU A 395 17.12 40.17 9.61
CA LEU A 395 17.13 39.22 10.72
C LEU A 395 15.72 38.65 10.89
N ALA A 396 15.60 37.34 10.92
CA ALA A 396 14.31 36.69 11.17
C ALA A 396 13.99 36.69 12.69
N ILE A 397 12.71 36.64 13.06
CA ILE A 397 12.29 36.60 14.48
C ILE A 397 12.92 35.40 15.20
N GLU A 398 13.01 34.25 14.53
CA GLU A 398 13.64 33.02 15.04
C GLU A 398 15.12 33.20 15.39
N ASP A 399 15.83 34.04 14.65
CA ASP A 399 17.26 34.31 14.84
C ASP A 399 17.53 35.44 15.85
N MET A 400 16.49 36.11 16.40
CA MET A 400 16.61 37.24 17.31
C MET A 400 17.04 36.83 18.72
N SER A 401 18.07 37.51 19.22
CA SER A 401 18.43 37.46 20.66
C SER A 401 17.34 38.12 21.55
N PRO A 402 17.32 37.90 22.87
CA PRO A 402 16.41 38.60 23.77
C PRO A 402 16.54 40.13 23.73
N ARG A 403 17.70 40.66 23.37
CA ARG A 403 17.90 42.10 23.18
C ARG A 403 17.28 42.61 21.89
N ASP A 404 17.40 41.83 20.82
CA ASP A 404 16.77 42.16 19.53
C ASP A 404 15.25 42.14 19.67
N LEU A 405 14.70 41.10 20.28
CA LEU A 405 13.26 40.98 20.54
C LEU A 405 12.75 42.20 21.34
N LYS A 406 13.45 42.57 22.38
CA LYS A 406 13.09 43.76 23.19
C LYS A 406 13.18 45.07 22.39
N ALA A 407 14.13 45.21 21.50
CA ALA A 407 14.30 46.40 20.65
C ALA A 407 13.15 46.56 19.63
N TYR A 408 12.45 45.48 19.31
CA TYR A 408 11.28 45.48 18.43
C TYR A 408 9.96 45.29 19.17
N ASP A 409 9.93 45.54 20.51
CA ASP A 409 8.76 45.39 21.38
C ASP A 409 8.14 43.98 21.41
N ILE A 410 8.92 42.95 21.06
CA ILE A 410 8.50 41.56 21.09
C ILE A 410 8.79 40.96 22.47
N TYR A 411 7.88 41.18 23.41
CA TYR A 411 7.91 40.67 24.79
C TYR A 411 6.48 40.56 25.36
N GLU A 412 6.31 39.80 26.42
CA GLU A 412 5.00 39.64 27.08
C GLU A 412 4.40 40.99 27.48
N GLU A 413 3.08 41.15 27.26
CA GLU A 413 2.32 42.41 27.44
C GLU A 413 2.75 43.56 26.51
N GLY A 414 3.70 43.31 25.59
CA GLY A 414 4.12 44.28 24.58
C GLY A 414 3.04 44.51 23.53
N LYS A 415 2.72 45.78 23.24
CA LYS A 415 1.88 46.14 22.09
C LYS A 415 2.77 46.35 20.88
N VAL A 416 2.62 45.54 19.85
CA VAL A 416 3.52 45.53 18.71
C VAL A 416 2.76 45.58 17.41
N THR A 417 3.39 46.17 16.41
CA THR A 417 2.99 46.08 15.01
C THR A 417 4.17 45.53 14.22
N LEU A 418 4.03 44.31 13.73
CA LEU A 418 5.04 43.59 12.94
C LEU A 418 4.66 43.68 11.46
N GLU A 419 5.45 44.36 10.67
CA GLU A 419 5.30 44.37 9.20
C GLU A 419 6.32 43.40 8.61
N PHE A 420 5.81 42.40 7.87
CA PHE A 420 6.62 41.39 7.17
C PHE A 420 6.97 41.83 5.77
N ASP A 421 8.09 41.31 5.24
CA ASP A 421 8.38 41.39 3.80
C ASP A 421 7.18 40.86 3.02
N GLY A 422 6.76 41.56 1.93
CA GLY A 422 5.58 41.20 1.18
C GLY A 422 4.26 41.80 1.71
N GLY A 423 4.29 42.60 2.80
CA GLY A 423 3.19 43.48 3.20
C GLY A 423 2.13 42.84 4.12
N ILE A 424 2.45 41.73 4.77
CA ILE A 424 1.61 41.23 5.88
C ILE A 424 1.91 42.04 7.12
N VAL A 425 0.85 42.53 7.78
CA VAL A 425 0.96 43.32 9.03
C VAL A 425 0.20 42.64 10.13
N VAL A 426 0.87 42.37 11.25
CA VAL A 426 0.31 41.78 12.48
C VAL A 426 0.38 42.83 13.57
N SER A 427 -0.77 43.26 14.11
CA SER A 427 -0.83 44.25 15.21
C SER A 427 -1.65 43.67 16.36
N GLY A 428 -1.08 43.67 17.54
CA GLY A 428 -1.75 43.15 18.75
C GLY A 428 -0.93 43.30 20.02
N GLU A 429 -1.42 42.73 21.09
CA GLU A 429 -0.74 42.67 22.40
C GLU A 429 -0.29 41.21 22.63
N ILE A 430 1.01 41.01 22.85
CA ILE A 430 1.61 39.68 23.03
C ILE A 430 1.18 39.12 24.40
N ILE A 431 0.65 37.89 24.39
CA ILE A 431 0.33 37.16 25.62
C ILE A 431 1.57 36.38 26.08
N THR A 432 2.12 35.57 25.17
CA THR A 432 3.26 34.70 25.45
C THR A 432 3.94 34.25 24.17
N GLY A 433 5.11 33.61 24.27
CA GLY A 433 5.82 32.97 23.17
C GLY A 433 6.35 31.60 23.56
N SER A 434 6.14 30.62 22.68
CA SER A 434 6.69 29.29 22.82
C SER A 434 8.03 29.16 22.08
N ARG A 435 8.95 28.36 22.64
CA ARG A 435 10.29 28.14 22.10
C ARG A 435 10.55 26.66 21.83
N ASN A 436 11.35 26.38 20.80
CA ASN A 436 11.87 25.06 20.55
C ASN A 436 13.05 24.69 21.48
N LEU A 437 13.59 23.49 21.32
CA LEU A 437 14.71 23.01 22.14
C LEU A 437 16.04 23.78 21.91
N GLN A 438 16.15 24.51 20.80
CA GLN A 438 17.28 25.38 20.48
C GLN A 438 17.14 26.78 21.09
N GLY A 439 15.97 27.08 21.68
CA GLY A 439 15.66 28.38 22.27
C GLY A 439 15.08 29.39 21.28
N GLU A 440 14.83 29.02 20.03
CA GLU A 440 14.19 29.85 19.02
C GLU A 440 12.70 29.97 19.27
N ILE A 441 12.12 31.15 19.06
CA ILE A 441 10.67 31.35 19.13
C ILE A 441 10.02 30.64 17.96
N ILE A 442 9.01 29.79 18.26
CA ILE A 442 8.25 29.05 17.27
C ILE A 442 6.80 29.50 17.14
N ILE A 443 6.21 30.06 18.23
CA ILE A 443 4.85 30.61 18.25
C ILE A 443 4.87 31.89 19.10
N ILE A 444 4.11 32.89 18.66
CA ILE A 444 3.77 34.07 19.46
C ILE A 444 2.24 34.21 19.51
N SER A 445 1.67 34.19 20.70
CA SER A 445 0.22 34.35 20.91
C SER A 445 -0.14 35.80 21.23
N PHE A 446 -1.17 36.32 20.57
CA PHE A 446 -1.65 37.68 20.67
C PHE A 446 -3.11 37.75 21.14
N LYS A 447 -3.44 38.73 21.94
CA LYS A 447 -4.81 39.22 22.16
C LYS A 447 -5.04 40.53 21.42
N HIS A 448 -6.31 40.84 21.14
CA HIS A 448 -6.72 42.05 20.39
C HIS A 448 -5.97 42.19 19.05
N CYS A 449 -5.74 41.05 18.38
CA CYS A 449 -4.90 41.00 17.20
C CYS A 449 -5.68 41.32 15.91
N THR A 450 -5.04 42.06 15.02
CA THR A 450 -5.47 42.27 13.65
C THR A 450 -4.34 41.86 12.71
N VAL A 451 -4.66 41.03 11.74
CA VAL A 451 -3.72 40.65 10.65
C VAL A 451 -4.28 41.13 9.34
N LYS A 452 -3.46 41.83 8.56
CA LYS A 452 -3.86 42.39 7.25
C LYS A 452 -2.81 42.11 6.19
N HIS A 453 -3.29 42.03 4.96
CA HIS A 453 -2.48 42.15 3.76
C HIS A 453 -3.08 43.25 2.87
N HIS A 454 -2.42 44.39 2.83
CA HIS A 454 -2.99 45.65 2.29
C HIS A 454 -4.35 45.96 2.96
N GLU A 455 -5.41 46.10 2.15
CA GLU A 455 -6.77 46.39 2.66
C GLU A 455 -7.52 45.12 3.13
N LYS A 456 -7.00 43.90 2.82
CA LYS A 456 -7.66 42.65 3.18
C LYS A 456 -7.35 42.25 4.62
N VAL A 457 -8.40 42.10 5.42
CA VAL A 457 -8.31 41.58 6.80
C VAL A 457 -8.20 40.04 6.72
N LEU A 458 -7.17 39.48 7.34
CA LEU A 458 -6.89 38.05 7.44
C LEU A 458 -7.23 37.48 8.82
N PHE A 459 -7.17 38.31 9.87
CA PHE A 459 -7.61 38.03 11.23
C PHE A 459 -8.05 39.30 11.92
N GLN A 460 -9.05 39.23 12.83
CA GLN A 460 -9.58 40.36 13.58
C GLN A 460 -9.79 40.01 15.05
N PRO A 461 -9.80 41.01 15.94
CA PRO A 461 -9.83 40.81 17.41
C PRO A 461 -11.00 39.96 17.91
N ASP A 462 -12.17 40.06 17.30
CA ASP A 462 -13.38 39.33 17.70
C ASP A 462 -13.29 37.82 17.46
N TRP A 463 -12.26 37.35 16.71
CA TRP A 463 -12.02 35.92 16.48
C TRP A 463 -11.23 35.26 17.62
N GLY A 464 -10.79 36.04 18.61
CA GLY A 464 -10.14 35.51 19.80
C GLY A 464 -8.62 35.69 19.82
N ILE A 465 -7.92 34.69 20.35
CA ILE A 465 -6.46 34.67 20.41
C ILE A 465 -5.91 34.35 19.03
N TYR A 466 -4.90 35.10 18.61
CA TYR A 466 -4.16 34.82 17.37
C TYR A 466 -2.81 34.19 17.71
N ASP A 467 -2.62 32.94 17.30
CA ASP A 467 -1.34 32.25 17.41
C ASP A 467 -0.58 32.40 16.07
N MET A 468 0.53 33.13 16.11
CA MET A 468 1.39 33.33 14.96
C MET A 468 2.52 32.31 14.96
N ALA A 469 2.58 31.44 13.96
CA ALA A 469 3.72 30.59 13.73
C ALA A 469 4.93 31.43 13.29
N VAL A 470 6.10 31.12 13.81
CA VAL A 470 7.35 31.79 13.48
C VAL A 470 8.23 30.91 12.62
N GLY A 471 8.65 31.44 11.47
CA GLY A 471 9.57 30.79 10.56
C GLY A 471 9.82 31.65 9.32
N LYS A 472 11.08 31.72 8.88
CA LYS A 472 11.47 32.51 7.69
C LYS A 472 11.20 31.84 6.38
N LYS A 473 10.94 30.52 6.39
CA LYS A 473 10.64 29.74 5.18
C LYS A 473 9.95 28.41 5.54
N VAL A 474 9.27 27.82 4.57
CA VAL A 474 8.79 26.44 4.62
C VAL A 474 9.89 25.54 4.10
N VAL A 475 10.35 24.59 4.91
CA VAL A 475 11.45 23.68 4.58
C VAL A 475 10.98 22.30 4.11
N SER A 476 9.75 21.93 4.51
CA SER A 476 9.14 20.65 4.14
C SER A 476 7.63 20.81 3.96
N ALA A 477 7.04 20.01 3.07
CA ALA A 477 5.60 19.84 2.92
C ALA A 477 5.30 18.39 2.54
N PHE A 478 4.32 17.76 3.22
CA PHE A 478 4.04 16.34 3.03
C PHE A 478 2.59 15.97 3.34
N SER A 479 2.18 14.80 2.87
CA SER A 479 0.84 14.22 3.08
C SER A 479 0.64 13.76 4.52
N GLY A 480 -0.55 13.93 5.06
CA GLY A 480 -0.92 13.54 6.41
C GLY A 480 -0.46 14.50 7.51
N PRO A 481 -0.91 14.31 8.76
CA PRO A 481 -0.50 15.13 9.88
C PRO A 481 0.93 14.80 10.34
N ALA A 482 1.61 15.77 10.93
CA ALA A 482 2.92 15.58 11.52
C ALA A 482 2.85 14.67 12.75
N ASP A 483 1.96 14.97 13.71
CA ASP A 483 1.60 14.00 14.75
C ASP A 483 0.34 13.25 14.32
N ILE A 484 0.49 11.97 14.10
CA ILE A 484 -0.58 11.11 13.59
C ILE A 484 -1.76 11.01 14.58
N ASP A 485 -1.48 11.19 15.88
CA ASP A 485 -2.48 11.09 16.94
C ASP A 485 -3.30 12.40 17.11
N SER A 486 -2.89 13.49 16.45
CA SER A 486 -3.59 14.80 16.52
C SER A 486 -4.93 14.81 15.79
N PHE A 487 -5.14 13.87 14.86
CA PHE A 487 -6.34 13.78 14.05
C PHE A 487 -6.99 12.41 14.19
N ASP A 488 -8.33 12.40 14.22
CA ASP A 488 -9.08 11.16 14.10
C ASP A 488 -9.12 10.75 12.63
N LEU A 489 -8.11 9.98 12.21
CA LEU A 489 -7.98 9.44 10.87
C LEU A 489 -8.73 8.12 10.68
N ILE A 490 -9.55 7.72 11.64
CA ILE A 490 -10.39 6.54 11.54
C ILE A 490 -11.53 6.88 10.56
N THR A 491 -11.32 6.58 9.30
CA THR A 491 -12.40 6.54 8.32
C THR A 491 -13.18 5.25 8.55
N HIS A 492 -14.52 5.32 8.55
CA HIS A 492 -15.33 4.12 8.49
C HIS A 492 -15.00 3.38 7.19
N VAL A 493 -14.07 2.43 7.27
CA VAL A 493 -13.84 1.49 6.17
C VAL A 493 -15.19 0.81 5.95
N GLN A 494 -15.85 1.13 4.83
CA GLN A 494 -17.00 0.37 4.41
C GLN A 494 -16.49 -1.08 4.31
N LYS A 495 -16.90 -1.90 5.28
CA LYS A 495 -16.68 -3.34 5.18
C LYS A 495 -17.31 -3.70 3.84
N SER A 496 -16.49 -4.09 2.87
CA SER A 496 -16.98 -4.73 1.68
C SER A 496 -17.81 -5.88 2.23
N LYS A 497 -19.14 -5.79 2.10
CA LYS A 497 -19.97 -6.95 2.32
C LYS A 497 -19.55 -7.88 1.20
N THR A 498 -18.60 -8.75 1.48
CA THR A 498 -18.44 -9.97 0.70
C THR A 498 -19.81 -10.60 0.79
N ILE A 499 -20.61 -10.44 -0.26
CA ILE A 499 -21.88 -11.16 -0.37
C ILE A 499 -21.39 -12.59 -0.51
N LYS A 500 -21.33 -13.32 0.63
CA LYS A 500 -21.11 -14.76 0.60
C LYS A 500 -22.28 -15.29 -0.21
N SER A 501 -22.05 -15.54 -1.51
CA SER A 501 -23.05 -16.18 -2.36
C SER A 501 -23.41 -17.49 -1.66
N LEU A 502 -24.69 -17.79 -1.57
CA LEU A 502 -25.14 -19.10 -1.11
C LEU A 502 -24.47 -20.11 -2.07
N LYS A 503 -23.57 -20.95 -1.53
CA LYS A 503 -22.92 -21.99 -2.33
C LYS A 503 -24.03 -22.83 -2.98
N SER A 504 -23.96 -23.00 -4.28
CA SER A 504 -24.84 -23.94 -4.98
C SER A 504 -24.57 -25.36 -4.46
N ASP A 505 -25.56 -26.22 -4.49
CA ASP A 505 -25.40 -27.64 -4.11
C ASP A 505 -24.28 -28.29 -4.95
N ASP A 506 -24.16 -27.92 -6.23
CA ASP A 506 -23.13 -28.41 -7.14
C ASP A 506 -21.73 -27.94 -6.68
N LYS A 507 -21.54 -26.67 -6.28
CA LYS A 507 -20.26 -26.17 -5.76
C LYS A 507 -19.86 -26.93 -4.50
N THR A 508 -20.80 -27.14 -3.59
CA THR A 508 -20.57 -27.92 -2.37
C THR A 508 -20.15 -29.36 -2.65
N LYS A 509 -20.76 -29.99 -3.67
CA LYS A 509 -20.43 -31.35 -4.10
C LYS A 509 -19.03 -31.43 -4.70
N LEU A 510 -18.66 -30.49 -5.58
CA LEU A 510 -17.31 -30.42 -6.17
C LEU A 510 -16.24 -30.18 -5.08
N GLU A 511 -16.48 -29.24 -4.15
CA GLU A 511 -15.56 -28.99 -3.02
C GLU A 511 -15.31 -30.26 -2.18
N LYS A 512 -16.32 -31.10 -2.02
CA LYS A 512 -16.19 -32.38 -1.31
C LYS A 512 -15.26 -33.35 -2.04
N LEU A 513 -15.33 -33.42 -3.39
CA LEU A 513 -14.42 -34.24 -4.17
C LEU A 513 -12.97 -33.77 -4.04
N TYR A 514 -12.73 -32.46 -4.14
CA TYR A 514 -11.39 -31.88 -3.91
C TYR A 514 -10.88 -32.17 -2.50
N LYS A 515 -11.77 -32.06 -1.48
CA LYS A 515 -11.42 -32.38 -0.10
C LYS A 515 -10.98 -33.84 0.04
N THR A 516 -11.73 -34.77 -0.53
CA THR A 516 -11.39 -36.21 -0.49
C THR A 516 -10.05 -36.50 -1.15
N VAL A 517 -9.76 -35.92 -2.32
CA VAL A 517 -8.47 -36.10 -2.99
C VAL A 517 -7.32 -35.55 -2.16
N ARG A 518 -7.51 -34.41 -1.51
CA ARG A 518 -6.51 -33.83 -0.61
C ARG A 518 -6.26 -34.72 0.61
N GLU A 519 -7.32 -35.21 1.25
CA GLU A 519 -7.21 -36.12 2.41
C GLU A 519 -6.48 -37.42 2.05
N ILE A 520 -6.72 -37.98 0.85
CA ILE A 520 -5.98 -39.13 0.35
C ILE A 520 -4.49 -38.79 0.17
N ARG A 521 -4.16 -37.63 -0.44
CA ARG A 521 -2.77 -37.20 -0.61
C ARG A 521 -2.04 -37.04 0.72
N GLU A 522 -2.72 -36.50 1.73
CA GLU A 522 -2.16 -36.23 3.07
C GLU A 522 -2.22 -37.47 3.98
N ASP A 523 -2.60 -38.61 3.43
CA ASP A 523 -2.77 -39.89 4.15
C ASP A 523 -3.74 -39.83 5.35
N LEU A 524 -4.70 -38.90 5.29
CA LEU A 524 -5.69 -38.68 6.34
C LEU A 524 -6.95 -39.53 6.20
N ASP A 525 -7.23 -40.08 5.00
CA ASP A 525 -8.38 -40.93 4.68
C ASP A 525 -8.02 -42.09 3.76
N ASN A 526 -7.64 -43.22 4.36
CA ASN A 526 -7.28 -44.45 3.63
C ASN A 526 -8.50 -45.24 3.17
N ASN A 527 -9.73 -44.83 3.48
CA ASN A 527 -10.96 -45.57 3.12
C ASN A 527 -11.61 -45.09 1.84
N SER A 528 -11.23 -43.92 1.33
CA SER A 528 -11.77 -43.38 0.08
C SER A 528 -11.03 -43.91 -1.14
N SER A 529 -11.78 -44.16 -2.22
CA SER A 529 -11.25 -44.66 -3.48
C SER A 529 -11.17 -43.54 -4.50
N LEU A 530 -9.98 -43.25 -5.02
CA LEU A 530 -9.77 -42.30 -6.12
C LEU A 530 -10.61 -42.65 -7.34
N ARG A 531 -10.88 -43.95 -7.58
CA ARG A 531 -11.74 -44.41 -8.67
C ARG A 531 -13.19 -43.93 -8.50
N ASN A 532 -13.74 -43.95 -7.30
CA ASN A 532 -15.10 -43.46 -7.02
C ASN A 532 -15.16 -41.95 -7.20
N VAL A 533 -14.17 -41.21 -6.68
CA VAL A 533 -14.06 -39.78 -6.85
C VAL A 533 -13.99 -39.38 -8.32
N PHE A 534 -13.14 -40.08 -9.10
CA PHE A 534 -13.02 -39.82 -10.55
C PHE A 534 -14.30 -40.12 -11.31
N HIS A 535 -15.01 -41.21 -10.96
CA HIS A 535 -16.28 -41.58 -11.60
C HIS A 535 -17.36 -40.50 -11.34
N GLU A 536 -17.45 -39.99 -10.10
CA GLU A 536 -18.40 -38.92 -9.74
C GLU A 536 -18.02 -37.60 -10.44
N LEU A 537 -16.75 -37.24 -10.45
CA LEU A 537 -16.23 -36.06 -11.17
C LEU A 537 -16.63 -36.09 -12.64
N LYS A 538 -16.37 -37.22 -13.34
CA LYS A 538 -16.65 -37.37 -14.77
C LYS A 538 -18.13 -37.27 -15.11
N LEU A 539 -19.02 -37.69 -14.19
CA LEU A 539 -20.46 -37.64 -14.37
C LEU A 539 -21.02 -36.23 -14.13
N ASP A 540 -20.63 -35.58 -13.04
CA ASP A 540 -21.25 -34.36 -12.57
C ASP A 540 -20.49 -33.09 -12.96
N PHE A 541 -19.14 -33.17 -13.12
CA PHE A 541 -18.25 -32.05 -13.42
C PHE A 541 -17.26 -32.38 -14.57
N PRO A 542 -17.74 -32.81 -15.73
CA PRO A 542 -16.90 -33.34 -16.80
C PRO A 542 -15.89 -32.35 -17.41
N THR A 543 -16.03 -31.07 -17.10
CA THR A 543 -15.14 -30.01 -17.61
C THR A 543 -14.19 -29.44 -16.53
N ASP A 544 -14.24 -29.93 -15.30
CA ASP A 544 -13.23 -29.60 -14.30
C ASP A 544 -11.88 -30.20 -14.70
N TRP A 545 -10.88 -29.35 -14.82
CA TRP A 545 -9.57 -29.75 -15.34
C TRP A 545 -8.52 -29.91 -14.23
N LEU A 546 -8.71 -29.26 -13.08
CA LEU A 546 -7.69 -29.23 -12.03
C LEU A 546 -7.74 -30.49 -11.16
N LEU A 547 -8.92 -30.95 -10.77
CA LEU A 547 -9.05 -32.15 -9.94
C LEU A 547 -8.48 -33.41 -10.59
N PRO A 548 -8.68 -33.67 -11.91
CA PRO A 548 -7.98 -34.77 -12.61
C PRO A 548 -6.45 -34.69 -12.52
N ILE A 549 -5.87 -33.47 -12.57
CA ILE A 549 -4.41 -33.29 -12.41
C ILE A 549 -3.97 -33.69 -10.99
N GLU A 550 -4.72 -33.29 -9.96
CA GLU A 550 -4.47 -33.69 -8.58
C GLU A 550 -4.54 -35.21 -8.38
N ILE A 551 -5.49 -35.89 -9.09
CA ILE A 551 -5.65 -37.34 -9.08
C ILE A 551 -4.47 -38.03 -9.80
N ILE A 552 -4.05 -37.54 -10.98
CA ILE A 552 -2.92 -38.10 -11.76
C ILE A 552 -1.65 -38.07 -10.90
N GLU A 553 -1.42 -37.00 -10.16
CA GLU A 553 -0.24 -36.89 -9.31
C GLU A 553 -0.17 -37.98 -8.23
N ILE A 554 -1.30 -38.30 -7.62
CA ILE A 554 -1.36 -39.37 -6.62
C ILE A 554 -1.15 -40.73 -7.33
N LEU A 555 -1.84 -40.96 -8.44
CA LEU A 555 -1.79 -42.22 -9.19
C LEU A 555 -0.41 -42.53 -9.80
N LYS A 556 0.40 -41.51 -10.07
CA LYS A 556 1.79 -41.69 -10.51
C LYS A 556 2.60 -42.49 -9.48
N ASN A 557 2.33 -42.28 -8.20
CA ASN A 557 3.01 -42.93 -7.07
C ASN A 557 2.28 -44.19 -6.60
N GLU A 558 1.05 -44.41 -7.05
CA GLU A 558 0.24 -45.58 -6.73
C GLU A 558 0.25 -46.59 -7.90
N ASN A 559 -0.02 -47.86 -7.59
CA ASN A 559 0.06 -48.95 -8.57
C ASN A 559 -1.31 -49.24 -9.23
N ASP A 560 -2.02 -48.19 -9.73
CA ASP A 560 -3.26 -48.36 -10.55
C ASP A 560 -3.10 -47.74 -11.95
N PRO A 561 -2.37 -48.43 -12.87
CA PRO A 561 -2.12 -47.93 -14.22
C PRO A 561 -3.40 -47.83 -15.07
N VAL A 562 -4.44 -48.59 -14.72
CA VAL A 562 -5.71 -48.59 -15.47
C VAL A 562 -6.44 -47.28 -15.17
N LEU A 563 -6.58 -46.92 -13.92
CA LEU A 563 -7.23 -45.66 -13.54
C LEU A 563 -6.41 -44.45 -14.06
N LEU A 564 -5.08 -44.51 -13.96
CA LEU A 564 -4.22 -43.43 -14.49
C LEU A 564 -4.49 -43.19 -15.99
N GLN A 565 -4.59 -44.28 -16.80
CA GLN A 565 -4.89 -44.15 -18.22
C GLN A 565 -6.30 -43.59 -18.47
N GLU A 566 -7.29 -43.98 -17.68
CA GLU A 566 -8.66 -43.45 -17.79
C GLU A 566 -8.70 -41.93 -17.51
N VAL A 567 -7.98 -41.45 -16.49
CA VAL A 567 -7.91 -40.02 -16.13
C VAL A 567 -7.15 -39.23 -17.21
N LEU A 568 -6.06 -39.77 -17.76
CA LEU A 568 -5.31 -39.13 -18.85
C LEU A 568 -6.16 -38.97 -20.11
N ILE A 569 -6.96 -40.00 -20.49
CA ILE A 569 -7.89 -39.89 -21.62
C ILE A 569 -8.94 -38.81 -21.36
N HIS A 570 -9.46 -38.74 -20.13
CA HIS A 570 -10.44 -37.72 -19.79
C HIS A 570 -9.86 -36.31 -19.92
N ILE A 571 -8.64 -36.05 -19.42
CA ILE A 571 -7.97 -34.75 -19.55
C ILE A 571 -7.72 -34.36 -21.01
N GLU A 572 -7.34 -35.32 -21.89
CA GLU A 572 -7.20 -35.03 -23.32
C GLU A 572 -8.54 -34.60 -23.95
N ASN A 573 -9.65 -35.22 -23.57
CA ASN A 573 -10.98 -34.82 -24.02
C ASN A 573 -11.33 -33.39 -23.54
N ILE A 574 -10.93 -33.00 -22.30
CA ILE A 574 -11.13 -31.62 -21.80
C ILE A 574 -10.32 -30.62 -22.63
N LYS A 575 -9.07 -30.94 -23.02
CA LYS A 575 -8.24 -30.07 -23.88
C LYS A 575 -8.89 -29.81 -25.24
N GLU A 576 -9.56 -30.84 -25.81
CA GLU A 576 -10.25 -30.69 -27.07
C GLU A 576 -11.53 -29.86 -26.96
N GLN A 577 -12.32 -30.07 -25.89
CA GLN A 577 -13.57 -29.37 -25.63
C GLN A 577 -13.37 -27.92 -25.15
N LYS A 578 -12.28 -27.65 -24.44
CA LYS A 578 -11.95 -26.36 -23.80
C LYS A 578 -10.50 -25.96 -24.14
N PRO A 579 -10.22 -25.48 -25.36
CA PRO A 579 -8.87 -25.15 -25.82
C PRO A 579 -8.16 -24.09 -24.96
N ASN A 580 -8.92 -23.21 -24.29
CA ASN A 580 -8.41 -22.21 -23.35
C ASN A 580 -7.71 -22.82 -22.14
N PHE A 581 -8.05 -24.03 -21.70
CA PHE A 581 -7.37 -24.73 -20.61
C PHE A 581 -6.17 -25.57 -21.06
N LYS A 582 -5.92 -25.67 -22.35
CA LYS A 582 -4.86 -26.54 -22.88
C LYS A 582 -3.48 -26.24 -22.32
N ILE A 583 -3.14 -24.94 -22.19
CA ILE A 583 -1.84 -24.52 -21.65
C ILE A 583 -1.74 -24.88 -20.17
N LEU A 584 -2.79 -24.60 -19.40
CA LEU A 584 -2.83 -24.90 -17.97
C LEU A 584 -2.72 -26.41 -17.70
N ILE A 585 -3.48 -27.22 -18.43
CA ILE A 585 -3.43 -28.68 -18.31
C ILE A 585 -2.03 -29.22 -18.67
N ASN A 586 -1.44 -28.75 -19.76
CA ASN A 586 -0.09 -29.15 -20.13
C ASN A 586 0.93 -28.78 -19.06
N ASN A 587 0.87 -27.55 -18.53
CA ASN A 587 1.71 -27.13 -17.43
C ASN A 587 1.59 -28.04 -16.20
N GLY A 588 0.36 -28.42 -15.83
CA GLY A 588 0.12 -29.35 -14.72
C GLY A 588 0.69 -30.74 -14.95
N LEU A 589 0.53 -31.28 -16.16
CA LEU A 589 1.09 -32.59 -16.53
C LEU A 589 2.63 -32.55 -16.57
N GLU A 590 3.24 -31.50 -17.11
CA GLU A 590 4.70 -31.31 -17.09
C GLU A 590 5.26 -31.40 -15.67
N LEU A 591 4.63 -30.69 -14.70
CA LEU A 591 5.04 -30.73 -13.29
C LEU A 591 5.04 -32.14 -12.70
N ILE A 592 4.12 -33.01 -13.17
CA ILE A 592 3.99 -34.38 -12.68
C ILE A 592 5.03 -35.30 -13.34
N PHE A 593 5.24 -35.19 -14.66
CA PHE A 593 6.03 -36.18 -15.42
C PHE A 593 7.49 -35.75 -15.70
N GLU A 594 7.83 -34.44 -15.61
CA GLU A 594 9.21 -33.98 -15.85
C GLU A 594 10.10 -33.98 -14.60
N THR A 595 9.55 -34.17 -13.39
CA THR A 595 10.32 -34.20 -12.11
C THR A 595 11.34 -35.35 -12.01
N GLU A 596 11.48 -36.20 -13.03
CA GLU A 596 12.44 -37.31 -13.07
C GLU A 596 13.79 -36.95 -13.75
N LYS A 597 14.02 -35.67 -14.13
CA LYS A 597 15.24 -35.26 -14.87
C LYS A 597 16.20 -34.37 -14.09
N VAL A 598 16.06 -34.28 -12.76
CA VAL A 598 17.00 -33.51 -11.91
C VAL A 598 17.81 -34.44 -11.03
#